data_9b96aa87f236017f0cd4a0ee8ec42c46
#
_entry.id   9b96aa87f236017f0cd4a0ee8ec42c46
#
_cell.length_a   1.000
_cell.length_b   1.000
_cell.length_c   1.000
_cell.angle_alpha   90.00
_cell.angle_beta   90.00
_cell.angle_gamma   90.00
#
_symmetry.space_group_name_H-M   'P 1'
#
loop_
_entity.id
_entity.type
_entity.pdbx_description
1 polymer ?
#
loop_
_entity_poly.entity_id
_entity_poly.type
_entity_poly.pdbx_seq_one_letter_code
_entity_poly.pdbx_strand_id
1 'polypeptide(L)'
;AYVKAPIPSEVYHLTKKANLESILDDGAIRRFDDTECWFCESLAKMKAYMEQTVLCEGKPYYGAGGRLCHYPKFEPEQYVILRLTPCRREGNWYRWNQEIPLNSPPELVQVAAEFSKLKIGFRGDLPFRNAEAIDVAEFLHGSIVCRNVQTTSELWKRLSEKVEQNWQTYQRALYERSPGVLIGIADEIAATATCYSEFLCSGSDLSRRDLSYLLQFENPLDVLRDRWVLDQSTEQGTRFLGMLESLRSEGHAEQDYPLDEAYAQTQKNEMTMQL
;
A
#
# COMPACT_ATOMS: atom_id res chain seq x y z
N ALA A 1 24.15 -17.07 -14.73
CA ALA A 1 24.45 -17.00 -13.30
C ALA A 1 24.04 -15.62 -12.73
N TYR A 2 23.83 -15.57 -11.42
CA TYR A 2 23.52 -14.33 -10.71
C TYR A 2 24.80 -13.69 -10.20
N VAL A 3 24.89 -12.36 -10.35
CA VAL A 3 25.99 -11.54 -9.82
C VAL A 3 25.41 -10.64 -8.72
N LYS A 4 26.09 -10.54 -7.59
CA LYS A 4 25.70 -9.60 -6.51
C LYS A 4 25.66 -8.17 -7.04
N ALA A 5 24.64 -7.44 -6.64
CA ALA A 5 24.45 -6.05 -6.99
C ALA A 5 24.43 -5.16 -5.75
N PRO A 6 24.83 -3.88 -5.85
CA PRO A 6 24.67 -2.93 -4.76
C PRO A 6 23.18 -2.72 -4.47
N ILE A 7 22.89 -2.30 -3.23
CA ILE A 7 21.53 -1.99 -2.80
C ILE A 7 21.06 -0.73 -3.55
N PRO A 8 19.98 -0.79 -4.34
CA PRO A 8 19.43 0.39 -4.99
C PRO A 8 18.79 1.33 -3.96
N SER A 9 18.85 2.63 -4.20
CA SER A 9 18.17 3.62 -3.37
C SER A 9 16.66 3.56 -3.54
N GLU A 10 16.21 3.23 -4.76
CA GLU A 10 14.81 3.06 -5.12
C GLU A 10 14.68 2.00 -6.22
N VAL A 11 13.50 1.42 -6.31
CA VAL A 11 13.15 0.46 -7.37
C VAL A 11 11.72 0.68 -7.85
N TYR A 12 11.46 0.25 -9.07
CA TYR A 12 10.18 0.40 -9.75
C TYR A 12 9.59 -0.98 -10.07
N HIS A 13 8.34 -1.19 -9.68
CA HIS A 13 7.62 -2.45 -9.86
C HIS A 13 6.31 -2.21 -10.61
N LEU A 14 6.14 -2.87 -11.77
CA LEU A 14 4.89 -2.85 -12.52
C LEU A 14 3.96 -3.93 -11.97
N THR A 15 2.77 -3.56 -11.55
CA THR A 15 1.76 -4.50 -11.02
C THR A 15 0.35 -4.10 -11.44
N LYS A 16 -0.61 -5.03 -11.31
CA LYS A 16 -2.03 -4.72 -11.48
C LYS A 16 -2.54 -3.90 -10.29
N LYS A 17 -3.42 -2.95 -10.53
CA LYS A 17 -4.11 -2.18 -9.47
C LYS A 17 -4.81 -3.10 -8.47
N ALA A 18 -5.37 -4.22 -8.94
CA ALA A 18 -5.99 -5.22 -8.08
C ALA A 18 -5.06 -5.85 -7.02
N ASN A 19 -3.73 -5.82 -7.23
CA ASN A 19 -2.76 -6.34 -6.27
C ASN A 19 -2.30 -5.28 -5.25
N LEU A 20 -2.65 -4.02 -5.48
CA LEU A 20 -2.13 -2.90 -4.70
C LEU A 20 -2.48 -3.01 -3.22
N GLU A 21 -3.73 -3.35 -2.92
CA GLU A 21 -4.20 -3.52 -1.54
C GLU A 21 -3.36 -4.56 -0.80
N SER A 22 -3.22 -5.76 -1.35
CA SER A 22 -2.41 -6.84 -0.74
C SER A 22 -0.94 -6.44 -0.56
N ILE A 23 -0.35 -5.73 -1.52
CA ILE A 23 1.04 -5.25 -1.43
C ILE A 23 1.18 -4.24 -0.28
N LEU A 24 0.22 -3.34 -0.12
CA LEU A 24 0.25 -2.34 0.93
C LEU A 24 -0.08 -2.91 2.31
N ASP A 25 -0.92 -3.95 2.38
CA ASP A 25 -1.19 -4.69 3.61
C ASP A 25 0.05 -5.46 4.08
N ASP A 26 0.74 -6.12 3.16
CA ASP A 26 1.97 -6.84 3.47
C ASP A 26 3.16 -5.90 3.76
N GLY A 27 3.15 -4.68 3.26
CA GLY A 27 4.32 -3.78 3.25
C GLY A 27 5.50 -4.38 2.49
N ALA A 28 5.26 -5.29 1.55
CA ALA A 28 6.27 -6.02 0.82
C ALA A 28 5.79 -6.47 -0.58
N ILE A 29 6.71 -6.56 -1.52
CA ILE A 29 6.47 -7.27 -2.78
C ILE A 29 6.80 -8.75 -2.55
N ARG A 30 5.81 -9.61 -2.72
CA ARG A 30 5.98 -11.07 -2.59
C ARG A 30 6.52 -11.68 -3.88
N ARG A 31 7.31 -12.72 -3.73
CA ARG A 31 7.72 -13.58 -4.85
C ARG A 31 6.51 -14.31 -5.41
N PHE A 32 6.56 -14.56 -6.70
CA PHE A 32 5.59 -15.43 -7.38
C PHE A 32 6.34 -16.49 -8.18
N ASP A 33 6.28 -17.74 -7.71
CA ASP A 33 6.92 -18.92 -8.32
C ASP A 33 8.42 -18.83 -8.61
N ASP A 34 9.08 -17.77 -8.21
CA ASP A 34 10.51 -17.53 -8.35
C ASP A 34 11.21 -17.41 -7.00
N THR A 35 12.53 -17.47 -7.00
CA THR A 35 13.35 -17.20 -5.81
C THR A 35 13.58 -15.71 -5.60
N GLU A 36 13.41 -14.90 -6.63
CA GLU A 36 13.63 -13.46 -6.65
C GLU A 36 12.37 -12.67 -7.05
N CYS A 37 12.23 -11.45 -6.50
CA CYS A 37 11.39 -10.39 -7.06
C CYS A 37 12.21 -9.51 -8.00
N TRP A 38 11.66 -9.12 -9.15
CA TRP A 38 12.38 -8.38 -10.18
C TRP A 38 11.83 -6.96 -10.35
N PHE A 39 12.75 -5.99 -10.43
CA PHE A 39 12.45 -4.55 -10.44
C PHE A 39 13.23 -3.84 -11.54
N CYS A 40 12.78 -2.65 -11.93
CA CYS A 40 13.59 -1.68 -12.68
C CYS A 40 14.21 -0.68 -11.70
N GLU A 41 15.41 -0.15 -12.02
CA GLU A 41 16.11 0.82 -11.15
C GLU A 41 15.78 2.27 -11.49
N SER A 42 15.03 2.51 -12.57
CA SER A 42 14.60 3.84 -12.99
C SER A 42 13.35 3.76 -13.86
N LEU A 43 12.63 4.89 -13.98
CA LEU A 43 11.49 5.01 -14.89
C LEU A 43 11.90 4.83 -16.34
N ALA A 44 13.10 5.27 -16.72
CA ALA A 44 13.63 5.04 -18.09
C ALA A 44 13.79 3.55 -18.37
N LYS A 45 14.36 2.77 -17.42
CA LYS A 45 14.43 1.31 -17.54
C LYS A 45 13.06 0.65 -17.50
N MET A 46 12.12 1.17 -16.72
CA MET A 46 10.74 0.69 -16.68
C MET A 46 10.06 0.90 -18.04
N LYS A 47 10.19 2.09 -18.63
CA LYS A 47 9.64 2.38 -19.96
C LYS A 47 10.23 1.43 -21.02
N ALA A 48 11.56 1.31 -21.06
CA ALA A 48 12.23 0.41 -21.98
C ALA A 48 11.81 -1.06 -21.78
N TYR A 49 11.64 -1.49 -20.53
CA TYR A 49 11.12 -2.83 -20.22
C TYR A 49 9.69 -3.02 -20.78
N MET A 50 8.79 -2.05 -20.55
CA MET A 50 7.42 -2.14 -21.04
C MET A 50 7.37 -2.18 -22.58
N GLU A 51 8.15 -1.33 -23.26
CA GLU A 51 8.24 -1.26 -24.73
C GLU A 51 8.79 -2.56 -25.34
N GLN A 52 9.69 -3.25 -24.62
CA GLN A 52 10.29 -4.50 -25.10
C GLN A 52 9.47 -5.76 -24.70
N THR A 53 8.52 -5.62 -23.80
CA THR A 53 7.79 -6.76 -23.23
C THR A 53 6.27 -6.55 -23.26
N VAL A 54 5.69 -6.04 -22.20
CA VAL A 54 4.24 -6.02 -21.96
C VAL A 54 3.45 -5.26 -23.03
N LEU A 55 4.04 -4.27 -23.69
CA LEU A 55 3.42 -3.54 -24.81
C LEU A 55 3.53 -4.27 -26.15
N CYS A 56 4.24 -5.40 -26.21
CA CYS A 56 4.43 -6.21 -27.42
C CYS A 56 3.41 -7.35 -27.44
N GLU A 57 2.15 -7.09 -27.77
CA GLU A 57 1.12 -8.12 -27.92
C GLU A 57 1.61 -9.26 -28.82
N GLY A 58 1.40 -10.51 -28.36
CA GLY A 58 1.80 -11.71 -29.10
C GLY A 58 3.31 -12.05 -29.06
N LYS A 59 4.19 -11.18 -28.51
CA LYS A 59 5.62 -11.50 -28.34
C LYS A 59 5.77 -12.67 -27.37
N PRO A 60 6.57 -13.71 -27.71
CA PRO A 60 6.84 -14.83 -26.81
C PRO A 60 7.70 -14.41 -25.62
N TYR A 61 7.44 -15.01 -24.47
CA TYR A 61 8.27 -14.93 -23.27
C TYR A 61 8.24 -16.23 -22.49
N TYR A 62 9.23 -16.45 -21.65
CA TYR A 62 9.26 -17.61 -20.75
C TYR A 62 8.70 -17.21 -19.38
N GLY A 63 7.59 -17.83 -19.01
CA GLY A 63 6.98 -17.70 -17.68
C GLY A 63 7.64 -18.63 -16.65
N ALA A 64 7.06 -18.68 -15.47
CA ALA A 64 7.49 -19.55 -14.40
C ALA A 64 7.62 -21.02 -14.87
N GLY A 65 8.67 -21.70 -14.42
CA GLY A 65 8.97 -23.08 -14.83
C GLY A 65 9.41 -23.26 -16.28
N GLY A 66 9.80 -22.17 -16.97
CA GLY A 66 10.29 -22.22 -18.36
C GLY A 66 9.19 -22.46 -19.41
N ARG A 67 7.93 -22.24 -19.07
CA ARG A 67 6.80 -22.38 -19.99
C ARG A 67 6.79 -21.24 -20.99
N LEU A 68 6.73 -21.53 -22.29
CA LEU A 68 6.53 -20.51 -23.33
C LEU A 68 5.13 -19.92 -23.25
N CYS A 69 5.07 -18.60 -23.08
CA CYS A 69 3.86 -17.80 -23.04
C CYS A 69 3.95 -16.67 -24.08
N HIS A 70 2.84 -16.00 -24.33
CA HIS A 70 2.79 -14.83 -25.21
C HIS A 70 2.15 -13.67 -24.45
N TYR A 71 2.68 -12.44 -24.66
CA TYR A 71 2.10 -11.25 -24.03
C TYR A 71 0.69 -11.03 -24.56
N PRO A 72 -0.31 -10.93 -23.66
CA PRO A 72 -1.67 -10.55 -24.03
C PRO A 72 -1.73 -9.07 -24.42
N LYS A 73 -2.88 -8.62 -24.90
CA LYS A 73 -3.15 -7.19 -25.03
C LYS A 73 -2.96 -6.51 -23.67
N PHE A 74 -2.17 -5.46 -23.68
CA PHE A 74 -1.91 -4.68 -22.47
C PHE A 74 -2.97 -3.60 -22.29
N GLU A 75 -3.54 -3.53 -21.09
CA GLU A 75 -4.56 -2.55 -20.70
C GLU A 75 -3.98 -1.62 -19.61
N PRO A 76 -3.41 -0.47 -20.00
CA PRO A 76 -2.67 0.41 -19.09
C PRO A 76 -3.46 0.84 -17.84
N GLU A 77 -4.78 1.02 -18.00
CA GLU A 77 -5.70 1.47 -16.95
C GLU A 77 -5.78 0.49 -15.77
N GLN A 78 -5.45 -0.79 -16.01
CA GLN A 78 -5.45 -1.83 -14.98
C GLN A 78 -4.13 -1.90 -14.20
N TYR A 79 -3.12 -1.12 -14.58
CA TYR A 79 -1.77 -1.25 -14.02
C TYR A 79 -1.29 0.03 -13.34
N VAL A 80 -0.40 -0.17 -12.40
CA VAL A 80 0.30 0.87 -11.66
C VAL A 80 1.78 0.53 -11.59
N ILE A 81 2.64 1.55 -11.66
CA ILE A 81 4.06 1.41 -11.33
C ILE A 81 4.23 1.88 -9.88
N LEU A 82 4.77 1.02 -9.03
CA LEU A 82 5.16 1.36 -7.69
C LEU A 82 6.63 1.78 -7.67
N ARG A 83 6.90 3.00 -7.24
CA ARG A 83 8.23 3.47 -6.84
C ARG A 83 8.40 3.15 -5.37
N LEU A 84 9.37 2.30 -5.05
CA LEU A 84 9.56 1.75 -3.71
C LEU A 84 10.94 2.14 -3.17
N THR A 85 10.99 2.55 -1.90
CA THR A 85 12.24 2.65 -1.14
C THR A 85 12.44 1.36 -0.36
N PRO A 86 13.36 0.47 -0.77
CA PRO A 86 13.55 -0.82 -0.12
C PRO A 86 14.11 -0.64 1.30
N CYS A 87 13.71 -1.55 2.20
CA CYS A 87 14.42 -1.69 3.47
C CYS A 87 15.85 -2.17 3.17
N ARG A 88 16.84 -1.54 3.81
CA ARG A 88 18.24 -1.91 3.62
C ARG A 88 18.47 -3.33 4.20
N ARG A 89 18.68 -4.29 3.30
CA ARG A 89 19.13 -5.64 3.64
C ARG A 89 20.32 -5.96 2.73
N GLU A 90 21.50 -6.05 3.32
CA GLU A 90 22.70 -6.41 2.59
C GLU A 90 22.62 -7.84 2.05
N GLY A 91 23.22 -8.05 0.90
CA GLY A 91 23.50 -9.38 0.34
C GLY A 91 22.39 -10.03 -0.49
N ASN A 92 21.21 -9.44 -0.60
CA ASN A 92 20.07 -10.06 -1.28
C ASN A 92 19.77 -9.49 -2.68
N TRP A 93 20.58 -8.56 -3.18
CA TRP A 93 20.41 -7.95 -4.49
C TRP A 93 21.30 -8.60 -5.54
N TYR A 94 20.74 -8.90 -6.69
CA TYR A 94 21.39 -9.64 -7.76
C TYR A 94 21.04 -9.06 -9.14
N ARG A 95 21.98 -9.22 -10.07
CA ARG A 95 21.73 -9.06 -11.52
C ARG A 95 21.97 -10.38 -12.19
N TRP A 96 21.28 -10.62 -13.27
CA TRP A 96 21.57 -11.74 -14.13
C TRP A 96 22.72 -11.34 -15.08
N ASN A 97 23.79 -12.09 -15.10
CA ASN A 97 24.99 -11.78 -15.88
C ASN A 97 24.95 -12.28 -17.34
N GLN A 98 23.80 -12.69 -17.85
CA GLN A 98 23.62 -13.23 -19.20
C GLN A 98 24.36 -14.55 -19.50
N GLU A 99 24.98 -15.18 -18.53
CA GLU A 99 25.54 -16.53 -18.69
C GLU A 99 24.40 -17.53 -18.75
N ILE A 100 24.03 -17.89 -19.94
CA ILE A 100 23.03 -18.92 -20.22
C ILE A 100 23.76 -20.15 -20.78
N PRO A 101 23.20 -21.36 -20.64
CA PRO A 101 23.82 -22.56 -21.19
C PRO A 101 24.09 -22.43 -22.68
N LEU A 102 25.25 -22.92 -23.10
CA LEU A 102 25.57 -23.13 -24.53
C LEU A 102 24.43 -23.97 -25.13
N ASN A 103 23.94 -23.61 -26.29
CA ASN A 103 22.80 -24.23 -26.98
C ASN A 103 21.39 -23.82 -26.43
N SER A 104 21.29 -22.78 -25.65
CA SER A 104 19.96 -22.20 -25.31
C SER A 104 19.27 -21.69 -26.58
N PRO A 105 17.93 -21.76 -26.66
CA PRO A 105 17.18 -21.20 -27.78
C PRO A 105 17.48 -19.71 -27.96
N PRO A 106 17.55 -19.21 -29.21
CA PRO A 106 17.83 -17.79 -29.49
C PRO A 106 16.93 -16.82 -28.77
N GLU A 107 15.66 -17.17 -28.61
CA GLU A 107 14.64 -16.39 -27.89
C GLU A 107 15.01 -16.23 -26.41
N LEU A 108 15.52 -17.29 -25.78
CA LEU A 108 15.98 -17.24 -24.39
C LEU A 108 17.23 -16.35 -24.26
N VAL A 109 18.15 -16.42 -25.22
CA VAL A 109 19.35 -15.56 -25.28
C VAL A 109 18.95 -14.09 -25.33
N GLN A 110 17.99 -13.76 -26.20
CA GLN A 110 17.50 -12.40 -26.35
C GLN A 110 16.80 -11.90 -25.10
N VAL A 111 15.87 -12.68 -24.54
CA VAL A 111 15.15 -12.33 -23.30
C VAL A 111 16.14 -12.13 -22.15
N ALA A 112 17.14 -13.00 -22.02
CA ALA A 112 18.17 -12.87 -20.99
C ALA A 112 18.97 -11.58 -21.14
N ALA A 113 19.36 -11.23 -22.37
CA ALA A 113 20.12 -10.01 -22.66
C ALA A 113 19.32 -8.74 -22.36
N GLU A 114 18.04 -8.69 -22.71
CA GLU A 114 17.14 -7.58 -22.42
C GLU A 114 16.89 -7.47 -20.90
N PHE A 115 16.59 -8.59 -20.26
CA PHE A 115 16.25 -8.64 -18.84
C PHE A 115 17.41 -8.22 -17.94
N SER A 116 18.64 -8.68 -18.21
CA SER A 116 19.82 -8.38 -17.40
C SER A 116 20.25 -6.92 -17.45
N LYS A 117 19.88 -6.18 -18.49
CA LYS A 117 20.14 -4.73 -18.61
C LYS A 117 19.11 -3.88 -17.88
N LEU A 118 17.87 -4.34 -17.85
CA LEU A 118 16.73 -3.54 -17.40
C LEU A 118 16.33 -3.85 -15.95
N LYS A 119 16.62 -5.06 -15.48
CA LYS A 119 16.12 -5.56 -14.18
C LYS A 119 17.23 -5.77 -13.16
N ILE A 120 16.83 -5.58 -11.90
CA ILE A 120 17.58 -6.00 -10.72
C ILE A 120 16.66 -6.91 -9.88
N GLY A 121 17.20 -7.98 -9.32
CA GLY A 121 16.47 -8.94 -8.51
C GLY A 121 16.75 -8.80 -7.03
N PHE A 122 15.76 -9.02 -6.21
CA PHE A 122 15.90 -9.19 -4.77
C PHE A 122 15.50 -10.62 -4.39
N ARG A 123 16.40 -11.34 -3.72
CA ARG A 123 16.15 -12.73 -3.29
C ARG A 123 15.27 -12.74 -2.05
N GLY A 124 14.07 -13.28 -2.19
CA GLY A 124 13.04 -13.27 -1.18
C GLY A 124 11.96 -12.25 -1.44
N ASP A 125 11.07 -12.06 -0.48
CA ASP A 125 10.06 -11.02 -0.51
C ASP A 125 10.71 -9.68 -0.16
N LEU A 126 10.44 -8.63 -0.93
CA LEU A 126 11.03 -7.31 -0.73
C LEU A 126 10.17 -6.44 0.19
N PRO A 127 10.55 -6.24 1.46
CA PRO A 127 9.92 -5.23 2.30
C PRO A 127 10.40 -3.82 1.90
N PHE A 128 9.50 -2.86 1.97
CA PHE A 128 9.79 -1.46 1.62
C PHE A 128 9.35 -0.51 2.75
N ARG A 129 9.92 0.70 2.76
CA ARG A 129 9.61 1.75 3.74
C ARG A 129 8.58 2.73 3.23
N ASN A 130 8.74 3.15 1.97
CA ASN A 130 7.87 4.11 1.32
C ASN A 130 7.46 3.54 -0.03
N ALA A 131 6.24 3.84 -0.43
CA ALA A 131 5.72 3.54 -1.74
C ALA A 131 5.05 4.77 -2.35
N GLU A 132 5.29 4.97 -3.64
CA GLU A 132 4.56 5.93 -4.45
C GLU A 132 3.96 5.19 -5.65
N ALA A 133 2.74 5.54 -6.02
CA ALA A 133 2.05 4.99 -7.16
C ALA A 133 2.12 5.95 -8.34
N ILE A 134 2.40 5.41 -9.53
CA ILE A 134 2.38 6.13 -10.80
C ILE A 134 1.39 5.41 -11.70
N ASP A 135 0.37 6.11 -12.17
CA ASP A 135 -0.61 5.55 -13.10
C ASP A 135 0.05 5.24 -14.44
N VAL A 136 -0.17 4.02 -14.94
CA VAL A 136 0.51 3.56 -16.15
C VAL A 136 -0.04 4.23 -17.39
N ALA A 137 -1.33 4.50 -17.47
CA ALA A 137 -1.91 5.19 -18.61
C ALA A 137 -1.35 6.62 -18.72
N GLU A 138 -1.31 7.37 -17.61
CA GLU A 138 -0.69 8.70 -17.56
C GLU A 138 0.80 8.64 -17.92
N PHE A 139 1.54 7.67 -17.39
CA PHE A 139 2.97 7.48 -17.67
C PHE A 139 3.25 7.24 -19.15
N LEU A 140 2.46 6.42 -19.82
CA LEU A 140 2.60 6.16 -21.25
C LEU A 140 2.26 7.38 -22.11
N HIS A 141 1.40 8.27 -21.62
CA HIS A 141 1.11 9.56 -22.24
C HIS A 141 2.14 10.65 -21.91
N GLY A 142 3.19 10.32 -21.15
CA GLY A 142 4.29 11.24 -20.83
C GLY A 142 4.08 12.06 -19.55
N SER A 143 3.02 11.80 -18.79
CA SER A 143 2.78 12.43 -17.50
C SER A 143 3.33 11.54 -16.39
N ILE A 144 4.18 12.10 -15.52
CA ILE A 144 4.75 11.38 -14.38
C ILE A 144 4.25 12.06 -13.10
N VAL A 145 3.16 11.52 -12.56
CA VAL A 145 2.60 11.97 -11.27
C VAL A 145 2.83 10.85 -10.25
N CYS A 146 3.70 11.12 -9.28
CA CYS A 146 3.97 10.21 -8.16
C CYS A 146 3.00 10.53 -7.03
N ARG A 147 2.25 9.53 -6.59
CA ARG A 147 1.27 9.66 -5.52
C ARG A 147 1.69 8.79 -4.34
N ASN A 148 1.89 9.41 -3.18
CA ASN A 148 2.28 8.65 -1.99
C ASN A 148 1.17 7.68 -1.59
N VAL A 149 1.54 6.40 -1.36
CA VAL A 149 0.63 5.36 -0.90
C VAL A 149 1.15 4.78 0.41
N GLN A 150 0.31 4.78 1.43
CA GLN A 150 0.68 4.35 2.77
C GLN A 150 0.42 2.85 2.95
N THR A 151 1.34 2.17 3.62
CA THR A 151 1.11 0.78 4.08
C THR A 151 0.08 0.73 5.20
N THR A 152 -0.52 -0.43 5.42
CA THR A 152 -1.44 -0.64 6.54
C THR A 152 -0.76 -0.35 7.88
N SER A 153 0.51 -0.70 8.03
CA SER A 153 1.30 -0.37 9.23
C SER A 153 1.47 1.14 9.46
N GLU A 154 1.69 1.91 8.38
CA GLU A 154 1.77 3.38 8.48
C GLU A 154 0.43 4.01 8.82
N LEU A 155 -0.66 3.52 8.23
CA LEU A 155 -2.02 3.97 8.56
C LEU A 155 -2.35 3.67 10.02
N TRP A 156 -2.04 2.46 10.48
CA TRP A 156 -2.22 2.07 11.88
C TRP A 156 -1.44 2.98 12.82
N LYS A 157 -0.16 3.22 12.55
CA LYS A 157 0.67 4.11 13.35
C LYS A 157 0.05 5.51 13.46
N ARG A 158 -0.35 6.10 12.35
CA ARG A 158 -0.98 7.43 12.33
C ARG A 158 -2.29 7.47 13.10
N LEU A 159 -3.14 6.45 12.93
CA LEU A 159 -4.42 6.38 13.63
C LEU A 159 -4.22 6.17 15.13
N SER A 160 -3.32 5.28 15.53
CA SER A 160 -3.03 5.04 16.95
C SER A 160 -2.48 6.28 17.65
N GLU A 161 -1.56 7.01 17.00
CA GLU A 161 -1.06 8.29 17.52
C GLU A 161 -2.20 9.32 17.67
N LYS A 162 -3.12 9.39 16.71
CA LYS A 162 -4.26 10.30 16.74
C LYS A 162 -5.26 9.94 17.83
N VAL A 163 -5.61 8.68 17.97
CA VAL A 163 -6.50 8.19 19.03
C VAL A 163 -5.88 8.39 20.41
N GLU A 164 -4.58 8.15 20.56
CA GLU A 164 -3.84 8.44 21.80
C GLU A 164 -3.92 9.93 22.17
N GLN A 165 -3.68 10.83 21.21
CA GLN A 165 -3.79 12.28 21.42
C GLN A 165 -5.22 12.70 21.82
N ASN A 166 -6.25 12.11 21.18
CA ASN A 166 -7.65 12.35 21.53
C ASN A 166 -7.92 11.89 22.96
N TRP A 167 -7.46 10.71 23.33
CA TRP A 167 -7.63 10.16 24.68
C TRP A 167 -6.97 11.04 25.73
N GLN A 168 -5.72 11.46 25.54
CA GLN A 168 -4.99 12.35 26.44
C GLN A 168 -5.68 13.72 26.57
N THR A 169 -6.24 14.24 25.48
CA THR A 169 -6.97 15.50 25.47
C THR A 169 -8.28 15.35 26.25
N TYR A 170 -8.99 14.26 26.03
CA TYR A 170 -10.21 13.93 26.79
C TYR A 170 -9.94 13.81 28.30
N GLN A 171 -8.90 13.05 28.68
CA GLN A 171 -8.51 12.93 30.08
C GLN A 171 -8.20 14.28 30.74
N ARG A 172 -7.43 15.13 30.06
CA ARG A 172 -7.12 16.49 30.58
C ARG A 172 -8.40 17.31 30.80
N ALA A 173 -9.32 17.26 29.86
CA ALA A 173 -10.59 17.94 29.99
C ALA A 173 -11.42 17.43 31.17
N LEU A 174 -11.32 16.14 31.52
CA LEU A 174 -11.98 15.59 32.71
C LEU A 174 -11.41 16.15 34.02
N TYR A 175 -10.10 16.34 34.13
CA TYR A 175 -9.47 16.91 35.33
C TYR A 175 -9.93 18.35 35.64
N GLU A 176 -10.39 19.09 34.64
CA GLU A 176 -10.86 20.46 34.79
C GLU A 176 -12.35 20.52 35.20
N ARG A 177 -13.09 19.40 35.20
CA ARG A 177 -14.50 19.34 35.52
C ARG A 177 -14.77 19.16 37.00
N SER A 178 -15.87 19.73 37.51
CA SER A 178 -16.30 19.52 38.87
C SER A 178 -16.82 18.09 39.11
N PRO A 179 -16.73 17.55 40.34
CA PRO A 179 -17.22 16.21 40.64
C PRO A 179 -18.69 15.96 40.26
N GLY A 180 -19.54 16.96 40.40
CA GLY A 180 -20.96 16.84 40.01
C GLY A 180 -21.14 16.66 38.50
N VAL A 181 -20.33 17.33 37.70
CA VAL A 181 -20.33 17.16 36.23
C VAL A 181 -19.81 15.77 35.87
N LEU A 182 -18.74 15.31 36.51
CA LEU A 182 -18.18 13.97 36.27
C LEU A 182 -19.16 12.86 36.55
N ILE A 183 -19.96 12.98 37.63
CA ILE A 183 -21.03 12.02 37.95
C ILE A 183 -22.08 12.02 36.82
N GLY A 184 -22.45 13.20 36.32
CA GLY A 184 -23.46 13.34 35.26
C GLY A 184 -23.07 12.76 33.91
N ILE A 185 -21.76 12.59 33.67
CA ILE A 185 -21.21 12.04 32.40
C ILE A 185 -20.49 10.71 32.61
N ALA A 186 -20.74 10.01 33.72
CA ALA A 186 -20.02 8.77 34.04
C ALA A 186 -20.12 7.70 32.95
N ASP A 187 -21.31 7.57 32.32
CA ASP A 187 -21.54 6.61 31.24
C ASP A 187 -20.71 6.99 29.96
N GLU A 188 -20.60 8.28 29.67
CA GLU A 188 -19.75 8.77 28.58
C GLU A 188 -18.28 8.46 28.84
N ILE A 189 -17.82 8.67 30.08
CA ILE A 189 -16.43 8.36 30.48
C ILE A 189 -16.18 6.87 30.32
N ALA A 190 -17.09 6.02 30.80
CA ALA A 190 -16.98 4.57 30.68
C ALA A 190 -16.97 4.13 29.21
N ALA A 191 -17.87 4.67 28.38
CA ALA A 191 -17.91 4.36 26.94
C ALA A 191 -16.63 4.78 26.23
N THR A 192 -16.10 5.99 26.50
CA THR A 192 -14.86 6.48 25.88
C THR A 192 -13.66 5.61 26.26
N ALA A 193 -13.53 5.26 27.55
CA ALA A 193 -12.47 4.39 28.04
C ALA A 193 -12.55 2.98 27.41
N THR A 194 -13.75 2.45 27.28
CA THR A 194 -13.98 1.15 26.63
C THR A 194 -13.59 1.20 25.15
N CYS A 195 -14.06 2.21 24.41
CA CYS A 195 -13.70 2.37 22.99
C CYS A 195 -12.19 2.51 22.80
N TYR A 196 -11.50 3.27 23.63
CA TYR A 196 -10.05 3.40 23.59
C TYR A 196 -9.34 2.06 23.84
N SER A 197 -9.77 1.31 24.87
CA SER A 197 -9.21 -0.01 25.19
C SER A 197 -9.44 -1.02 24.06
N GLU A 198 -10.66 -1.11 23.54
CA GLU A 198 -11.02 -2.01 22.44
C GLU A 198 -10.28 -1.65 21.16
N PHE A 199 -10.11 -0.37 20.87
CA PHE A 199 -9.30 0.08 19.74
C PHE A 199 -7.85 -0.42 19.84
N LEU A 200 -7.22 -0.32 21.02
CA LEU A 200 -5.86 -0.83 21.21
C LEU A 200 -5.76 -2.34 21.11
N CYS A 201 -6.77 -3.07 21.62
CA CYS A 201 -6.81 -4.54 21.59
C CYS A 201 -7.09 -5.09 20.18
N SER A 202 -7.99 -4.45 19.44
CA SER A 202 -8.45 -4.91 18.11
C SER A 202 -7.69 -4.32 16.95
N GLY A 203 -6.69 -3.48 17.22
CA GLY A 203 -6.00 -2.70 16.18
C GLY A 203 -5.29 -3.53 15.11
N SER A 204 -4.80 -4.73 15.47
CA SER A 204 -4.20 -5.67 14.51
C SER A 204 -5.22 -6.27 13.52
N ASP A 205 -6.50 -6.21 13.83
CA ASP A 205 -7.58 -6.81 13.06
C ASP A 205 -8.30 -5.80 12.15
N LEU A 206 -7.92 -4.52 12.26
CA LEU A 206 -8.48 -3.47 11.42
C LEU A 206 -7.94 -3.57 10.00
N SER A 207 -8.86 -3.62 9.03
CA SER A 207 -8.49 -3.58 7.62
C SER A 207 -7.92 -2.21 7.24
N ARG A 208 -7.17 -2.16 6.16
CA ARG A 208 -6.70 -0.91 5.55
C ARG A 208 -7.85 0.09 5.33
N ARG A 209 -9.01 -0.40 4.92
CA ARG A 209 -10.21 0.39 4.69
C ARG A 209 -10.73 1.04 5.98
N ASP A 210 -10.75 0.29 7.09
CA ASP A 210 -11.17 0.79 8.40
C ASP A 210 -10.22 1.87 8.91
N LEU A 211 -8.91 1.64 8.79
CA LEU A 211 -7.89 2.60 9.18
C LEU A 211 -8.01 3.90 8.40
N SER A 212 -8.19 3.80 7.09
CA SER A 212 -8.35 4.96 6.21
C SER A 212 -9.64 5.73 6.52
N TYR A 213 -10.73 5.01 6.78
CA TYR A 213 -12.01 5.61 7.14
C TYR A 213 -11.91 6.39 8.46
N LEU A 214 -11.34 5.78 9.50
CA LEU A 214 -11.22 6.44 10.82
C LEU A 214 -10.27 7.64 10.79
N LEU A 215 -9.25 7.63 9.92
CA LEU A 215 -8.33 8.75 9.76
C LEU A 215 -8.96 10.02 9.18
N GLN A 216 -10.13 9.92 8.54
CA GLN A 216 -10.86 11.07 7.98
C GLN A 216 -11.44 11.98 9.08
N PHE A 217 -11.74 11.43 10.25
CA PHE A 217 -12.33 12.19 11.35
C PHE A 217 -11.26 12.99 12.09
N GLU A 218 -11.61 14.20 12.52
CA GLU A 218 -10.74 15.01 13.38
C GLU A 218 -10.52 14.31 14.74
N ASN A 219 -11.58 13.77 15.31
CA ASN A 219 -11.55 12.98 16.54
C ASN A 219 -12.19 11.59 16.34
N PRO A 220 -11.42 10.59 15.85
CA PRO A 220 -11.94 9.24 15.68
C PRO A 220 -12.41 8.58 16.97
N LEU A 221 -11.85 8.94 18.13
CA LEU A 221 -12.28 8.37 19.41
C LEU A 221 -13.69 8.81 19.78
N ASP A 222 -14.06 10.07 19.54
CA ASP A 222 -15.43 10.55 19.78
C ASP A 222 -16.44 9.85 18.85
N VAL A 223 -16.09 9.68 17.59
CA VAL A 223 -16.95 8.95 16.64
C VAL A 223 -17.19 7.51 17.08
N LEU A 224 -16.14 6.83 17.53
CA LEU A 224 -16.23 5.47 18.05
C LEU A 224 -17.10 5.43 19.32
N ARG A 225 -16.91 6.36 20.27
CA ARG A 225 -17.71 6.49 21.48
C ARG A 225 -19.19 6.72 21.17
N ASP A 226 -19.48 7.69 20.31
CA ASP A 226 -20.87 8.05 20.00
C ASP A 226 -21.62 6.86 19.40
N ARG A 227 -20.94 6.13 18.51
CA ARG A 227 -21.52 4.91 17.94
C ARG A 227 -21.64 3.78 18.95
N TRP A 228 -20.65 3.62 19.83
CA TRP A 228 -20.67 2.62 20.90
C TRP A 228 -21.89 2.83 21.83
N VAL A 229 -22.21 4.06 22.17
CA VAL A 229 -23.36 4.40 23.00
C VAL A 229 -24.68 4.09 22.30
N LEU A 230 -24.75 4.31 20.97
CA LEU A 230 -25.97 4.04 20.20
C LEU A 230 -26.19 2.55 19.95
N ASP A 231 -25.13 1.77 19.84
CA ASP A 231 -25.22 0.34 19.57
C ASP A 231 -25.25 -0.48 20.86
N GLN A 232 -26.44 -0.64 21.45
CA GLN A 232 -26.61 -1.34 22.72
C GLN A 232 -26.76 -2.86 22.61
N SER A 233 -26.62 -3.48 21.45
CA SER A 233 -27.26 -4.76 21.18
C SER A 233 -26.36 -5.99 21.11
N THR A 234 -25.04 -5.94 21.33
CA THR A 234 -24.21 -7.12 21.03
C THR A 234 -23.09 -7.42 22.02
N GLU A 235 -22.68 -8.71 22.07
CA GLU A 235 -21.57 -9.23 22.87
C GLU A 235 -20.27 -8.44 22.68
N GLN A 236 -19.54 -8.16 23.73
CA GLN A 236 -18.43 -7.20 23.77
C GLN A 236 -17.33 -7.43 22.72
N GLY A 237 -16.98 -8.66 22.39
CA GLY A 237 -15.88 -8.94 21.46
C GLY A 237 -16.21 -8.71 19.97
N THR A 238 -17.47 -8.88 19.58
CA THR A 238 -17.94 -8.65 18.21
C THR A 238 -18.44 -7.23 18.01
N ARG A 239 -18.67 -6.51 19.08
CA ARG A 239 -19.31 -5.19 19.08
C ARG A 239 -18.47 -4.13 18.37
N PHE A 240 -17.16 -4.09 18.58
CA PHE A 240 -16.29 -3.07 17.98
C PHE A 240 -16.20 -3.20 16.45
N LEU A 241 -15.97 -4.41 15.96
CA LEU A 241 -15.90 -4.65 14.51
C LEU A 241 -17.26 -4.49 13.84
N GLY A 242 -18.34 -4.96 14.47
CA GLY A 242 -19.70 -4.75 14.00
C GLY A 242 -20.11 -3.28 13.98
N MET A 243 -19.66 -2.50 14.94
CA MET A 243 -19.83 -1.05 14.98
C MET A 243 -19.12 -0.35 13.81
N LEU A 244 -17.88 -0.72 13.50
CA LEU A 244 -17.16 -0.19 12.34
C LEU A 244 -17.83 -0.53 11.02
N GLU A 245 -18.34 -1.75 10.89
CA GLU A 245 -19.06 -2.16 9.69
C GLU A 245 -20.37 -1.37 9.53
N SER A 246 -21.10 -1.14 10.62
CA SER A 246 -22.29 -0.30 10.63
C SER A 246 -21.99 1.15 10.26
N LEU A 247 -20.92 1.74 10.79
CA LEU A 247 -20.47 3.09 10.41
C LEU A 247 -20.19 3.19 8.93
N ARG A 248 -19.53 2.18 8.37
CA ARG A 248 -19.24 2.11 6.93
C ARG A 248 -20.52 1.98 6.10
N SER A 249 -21.48 1.16 6.54
CA SER A 249 -22.73 0.90 5.80
C SER A 249 -23.71 2.08 5.78
N GLU A 250 -23.59 3.04 6.69
CA GLU A 250 -24.46 4.20 6.79
C GLU A 250 -24.14 5.34 5.79
N GLY A 251 -23.50 5.02 4.68
CA GLY A 251 -23.33 5.96 3.56
C GLY A 251 -22.06 6.81 3.58
N HIS A 252 -21.20 6.62 4.59
CA HIS A 252 -19.89 7.28 4.63
C HIS A 252 -18.78 6.40 4.02
N ALA A 253 -19.11 5.17 3.69
CA ALA A 253 -18.16 4.12 3.41
C ALA A 253 -17.93 3.81 1.92
N GLU A 254 -18.76 4.34 1.05
CA GLU A 254 -18.57 4.21 -0.39
C GLU A 254 -17.71 5.33 -0.99
N GLN A 255 -17.19 6.21 -0.16
CA GLN A 255 -16.12 7.08 -0.63
C GLN A 255 -14.92 6.20 -0.92
N ASP A 256 -14.62 6.15 -2.21
CA ASP A 256 -13.49 5.45 -2.78
C ASP A 256 -12.23 5.67 -1.93
N TYR A 257 -11.40 4.67 -1.85
CA TYR A 257 -10.14 4.63 -1.13
C TYR A 257 -9.46 6.00 -1.07
N PRO A 258 -8.86 6.40 0.07
CA PRO A 258 -8.07 7.63 0.17
C PRO A 258 -6.94 7.75 -0.84
N LEU A 259 -6.62 6.68 -1.57
CA LEU A 259 -5.82 6.72 -2.79
C LEU A 259 -6.40 7.73 -3.78
N ASP A 260 -7.71 7.78 -3.99
CA ASP A 260 -8.34 8.67 -4.96
C ASP A 260 -8.38 10.13 -4.47
N GLU A 261 -8.58 10.37 -3.17
CA GLU A 261 -8.51 11.72 -2.60
C GLU A 261 -7.07 12.27 -2.54
N ALA A 262 -6.09 11.43 -2.21
CA ALA A 262 -4.68 11.79 -2.33
C ALA A 262 -4.31 12.11 -3.79
N TYR A 263 -4.92 11.41 -4.74
CA TYR A 263 -4.86 11.66 -6.17
C TYR A 263 -5.40 13.05 -6.55
N ALA A 264 -6.55 13.44 -6.03
CA ALA A 264 -7.21 14.70 -6.37
C ALA A 264 -6.52 15.93 -5.73
N GLN A 265 -6.03 15.83 -4.50
CA GLN A 265 -5.35 16.93 -3.81
C GLN A 265 -3.96 17.22 -4.38
N THR A 266 -3.23 16.20 -4.82
CA THR A 266 -1.90 16.40 -5.40
C THR A 266 -1.99 17.08 -6.76
N GLN A 267 -2.97 16.75 -7.60
CA GLN A 267 -3.22 17.43 -8.86
C GLN A 267 -3.57 18.92 -8.67
N LYS A 268 -4.33 19.27 -7.63
CA LYS A 268 -4.70 20.65 -7.33
C LYS A 268 -3.51 21.50 -6.89
N ASN A 269 -2.59 20.93 -6.14
CA ASN A 269 -1.39 21.61 -5.65
C ASN A 269 -0.33 21.78 -6.75
N GLU A 270 -0.19 20.83 -7.66
CA GLU A 270 0.75 20.93 -8.78
C GLU A 270 0.30 21.91 -9.85
N MET A 271 -1.02 22.02 -10.13
CA MET A 271 -1.56 23.06 -11.02
C MET A 271 -1.40 24.48 -10.45
N THR A 272 -1.33 24.61 -9.13
CA THR A 272 -1.15 25.90 -8.46
C THR A 272 0.31 26.36 -8.40
N MET A 273 1.26 25.42 -8.54
CA MET A 273 2.71 25.72 -8.59
C MET A 273 3.24 25.99 -10.02
N GLN A 274 2.43 25.77 -11.05
CA GLN A 274 2.83 26.01 -12.45
C GLN A 274 2.22 27.31 -13.05
N LEU A 275 1.51 28.09 -12.25
CA LEU A 275 1.02 29.45 -12.57
C LEU A 275 1.81 30.49 -11.78
#